data_2fc36ff6ebf074f155143fafa71a8155
#
_entry.id   2fc36ff6ebf074f155143fafa71a8155
#
_cell.length_a   1.000
_cell.length_b   1.000
_cell.length_c   1.000
_cell.angle_alpha   90.00
_cell.angle_beta   90.00
_cell.angle_gamma   90.00
#
_symmetry.space_group_name_H-M   'P 1'
#
loop_
_entity.id
_entity.type
_entity.pdbx_description
1 polymer ?
#
loop_
_entity_poly.entity_id
_entity_poly.type
_entity_poly.pdbx_seq_one_letter_code
_entity_poly.pdbx_strand_id
1 'polypeptide(L)'
;MQDRNISGILIIDKPQNVTSHDMVGLCRKLYGTRKVGHAGTLDPMATGVLVMLIGRAAKASDFLLEKVKTYETTLRFGIATDTQDITGEVVASSGTVPTKEELEAVLPSFRGDIFQIPPMYSALKRNGQKLYDLARQGIEIDREARPVTVHELELTDFRSNADSTEADLTVTCSKGTYIRTLCHDIGERLGCHGTMAALRRIKAGMFTLENAVTPDRLKEMNEAERDALLLPIEDAFADLPAVRLVPFFAKLAHSGLEIYQKKIGTRLPEGTMIRFYDENGFFALGEVRPYEEGSAIKPIKQF
;
A
#
# COMPACT_ATOMS: atom_id res chain seq x y z
N MET A 1 -7.57 10.45 28.30
CA MET A 1 -6.19 10.51 27.80
C MET A 1 -6.09 11.76 26.95
N GLN A 2 -5.22 12.70 27.30
CA GLN A 2 -5.02 13.92 26.52
C GLN A 2 -4.30 13.52 25.23
N ASP A 3 -4.82 13.89 24.05
CA ASP A 3 -4.22 13.55 22.76
C ASP A 3 -2.85 14.24 22.64
N ARG A 4 -1.78 13.43 22.47
CA ARG A 4 -0.44 14.00 22.21
C ARG A 4 -0.42 14.66 20.84
N ASN A 5 0.19 15.84 20.77
CA ASN A 5 0.41 16.56 19.51
C ASN A 5 1.67 16.01 18.80
N ILE A 6 1.64 14.73 18.42
CA ILE A 6 2.72 14.05 17.72
C ILE A 6 2.29 13.70 16.29
N SER A 7 3.23 13.76 15.35
CA SER A 7 2.93 13.47 13.95
C SER A 7 4.16 12.94 13.23
N GLY A 8 3.97 11.95 12.39
CA GLY A 8 5.02 11.36 11.56
C GLY A 8 4.58 10.04 10.94
N ILE A 9 5.48 9.44 10.20
CA ILE A 9 5.29 8.15 9.52
C ILE A 9 6.12 7.10 10.27
N LEU A 10 5.49 6.00 10.66
CA LEU A 10 6.15 4.86 11.28
C LEU A 10 6.06 3.67 10.35
N ILE A 11 7.16 2.95 10.16
CA ILE A 11 7.17 1.72 9.39
C ILE A 11 7.18 0.53 10.35
N ILE A 12 6.13 -0.29 10.27
CA ILE A 12 6.03 -1.53 11.06
C ILE A 12 6.33 -2.73 10.16
N ASP A 13 7.22 -3.63 10.59
CA ASP A 13 7.27 -4.99 10.08
C ASP A 13 6.11 -5.77 10.72
N LYS A 14 4.96 -5.81 10.01
CA LYS A 14 3.76 -6.46 10.51
C LYS A 14 3.98 -7.97 10.62
N PRO A 15 3.80 -8.59 11.77
CA PRO A 15 3.87 -10.04 11.89
C PRO A 15 2.62 -10.71 11.32
N GLN A 16 2.69 -12.03 11.18
CA GLN A 16 1.58 -12.87 10.77
C GLN A 16 0.49 -12.94 11.86
N ASN A 17 -0.73 -13.28 11.46
CA ASN A 17 -1.90 -13.52 12.34
C ASN A 17 -2.42 -12.28 13.09
N VAL A 18 -2.07 -11.09 12.66
CA VAL A 18 -2.64 -9.83 13.14
C VAL A 18 -3.15 -8.98 11.96
N THR A 19 -4.18 -8.20 12.20
CA THR A 19 -4.74 -7.30 11.17
C THR A 19 -3.96 -5.99 11.11
N SER A 20 -4.04 -5.27 9.99
CA SER A 20 -3.53 -3.89 9.91
C SER A 20 -4.22 -2.97 10.93
N HIS A 21 -5.48 -3.26 11.29
CA HIS A 21 -6.22 -2.48 12.28
C HIS A 21 -5.72 -2.72 13.72
N ASP A 22 -5.25 -3.92 14.05
CA ASP A 22 -4.60 -4.19 15.34
C ASP A 22 -3.35 -3.33 15.51
N MET A 23 -2.59 -3.12 14.43
CA MET A 23 -1.44 -2.20 14.43
C MET A 23 -1.85 -0.75 14.64
N VAL A 24 -3.00 -0.33 14.09
CA VAL A 24 -3.58 1.00 14.41
C VAL A 24 -3.90 1.10 15.90
N GLY A 25 -4.52 0.07 16.49
CA GLY A 25 -4.82 0.01 17.93
C GLY A 25 -3.56 0.10 18.79
N LEU A 26 -2.52 -0.66 18.44
CA LEU A 26 -1.22 -0.63 19.10
C LEU A 26 -0.60 0.78 19.04
N CYS A 27 -0.52 1.38 17.86
CA CYS A 27 0.06 2.72 17.69
C CYS A 27 -0.73 3.78 18.47
N ARG A 28 -2.07 3.72 18.47
CA ARG A 28 -2.90 4.63 19.29
C ARG A 28 -2.52 4.58 20.76
N LYS A 29 -2.32 3.37 21.28
CA LYS A 29 -1.92 3.15 22.68
C LYS A 29 -0.52 3.69 22.97
N LEU A 30 0.45 3.35 22.10
CA LEU A 30 1.87 3.66 22.34
C LEU A 30 2.22 5.14 22.11
N TYR A 31 1.58 5.78 21.13
CA TYR A 31 1.80 7.20 20.81
C TYR A 31 0.79 8.16 21.49
N GLY A 32 -0.18 7.64 22.24
CA GLY A 32 -1.12 8.45 22.99
C GLY A 32 -1.99 9.38 22.13
N THR A 33 -2.35 8.97 20.92
CA THR A 33 -3.21 9.74 20.01
C THR A 33 -4.24 8.87 19.30
N ARG A 34 -5.45 9.41 19.08
CA ARG A 34 -6.50 8.75 18.33
C ARG A 34 -6.32 8.86 16.80
N LYS A 35 -5.54 9.84 16.36
CA LYS A 35 -5.29 10.13 14.93
C LYS A 35 -4.21 9.19 14.41
N VAL A 36 -4.58 7.95 14.11
CA VAL A 36 -3.69 6.93 13.54
C VAL A 36 -4.42 6.23 12.41
N GLY A 37 -3.75 6.12 11.26
CA GLY A 37 -4.17 5.37 10.09
C GLY A 37 -3.03 4.53 9.51
N HIS A 38 -3.26 3.90 8.37
CA HIS A 38 -2.22 3.21 7.61
C HIS A 38 -2.40 3.44 6.11
N ALA A 39 -1.33 3.29 5.33
CA ALA A 39 -1.34 3.40 3.87
C ALA A 39 -1.22 2.02 3.22
N GLY A 40 -2.35 1.34 3.06
CA GLY A 40 -2.45 0.04 2.41
C GLY A 40 -2.55 -1.14 3.38
N THR A 41 -3.71 -1.77 3.38
CA THR A 41 -4.01 -2.96 4.17
C THR A 41 -3.09 -4.12 3.79
N LEU A 42 -2.68 -4.89 4.78
CA LEU A 42 -2.14 -6.24 4.64
C LEU A 42 -3.14 -7.21 5.26
N ASP A 43 -3.36 -8.34 4.58
CA ASP A 43 -4.18 -9.43 5.11
C ASP A 43 -3.58 -9.99 6.42
N PRO A 44 -4.36 -10.65 7.29
CA PRO A 44 -3.84 -11.17 8.55
C PRO A 44 -2.64 -12.12 8.38
N MET A 45 -2.67 -12.98 7.37
CA MET A 45 -1.59 -13.91 7.06
C MET A 45 -0.33 -13.23 6.50
N ALA A 46 -0.49 -12.07 5.86
CA ALA A 46 0.62 -11.34 5.23
C ALA A 46 1.49 -10.64 6.26
N THR A 47 2.79 -10.53 5.95
CA THR A 47 3.80 -9.87 6.78
C THR A 47 4.45 -8.69 6.07
N GLY A 48 5.34 -7.97 6.78
CA GLY A 48 6.22 -6.97 6.18
C GLY A 48 5.75 -5.53 6.32
N VAL A 49 6.21 -4.68 5.42
CA VAL A 49 6.08 -3.21 5.48
C VAL A 49 4.64 -2.76 5.59
N LEU A 50 4.25 -2.24 6.74
CA LEU A 50 2.99 -1.53 6.99
C LEU A 50 3.29 -0.09 7.37
N VAL A 51 2.92 0.83 6.49
CA VAL A 51 3.15 2.28 6.68
C VAL A 51 2.05 2.83 7.59
N MET A 52 2.42 3.17 8.82
CA MET A 52 1.53 3.78 9.81
C MET A 52 1.64 5.29 9.77
N LEU A 53 0.51 5.97 9.89
CA LEU A 53 0.37 7.41 9.77
C LEU A 53 -0.12 7.97 11.11
N ILE A 54 0.78 8.63 11.84
CA ILE A 54 0.52 9.14 13.19
C ILE A 54 0.18 10.63 13.12
N GLY A 55 -0.85 11.06 13.85
CA GLY A 55 -1.25 12.46 13.95
C GLY A 55 -1.64 13.06 12.60
N ARG A 56 -1.01 14.18 12.23
CA ARG A 56 -1.29 14.88 10.95
C ARG A 56 -0.91 14.06 9.72
N ALA A 57 0.03 13.10 9.85
CA ALA A 57 0.40 12.20 8.77
C ALA A 57 -0.79 11.37 8.23
N ALA A 58 -1.83 11.14 9.03
CA ALA A 58 -3.05 10.46 8.58
C ALA A 58 -3.70 11.14 7.35
N LYS A 59 -3.46 12.43 7.16
CA LYS A 59 -3.94 13.19 6.00
C LYS A 59 -3.22 12.81 4.69
N ALA A 60 -2.04 12.14 4.76
CA ALA A 60 -1.27 11.70 3.61
C ALA A 60 -1.75 10.35 3.03
N SER A 61 -2.71 9.68 3.68
CA SER A 61 -3.15 8.31 3.34
C SER A 61 -3.44 8.13 1.85
N ASP A 62 -4.25 9.01 1.27
CA ASP A 62 -4.70 8.88 -0.12
C ASP A 62 -3.51 8.92 -1.11
N PHE A 63 -2.53 9.79 -0.86
CA PHE A 63 -1.34 9.92 -1.71
C PHE A 63 -0.40 8.72 -1.60
N LEU A 64 -0.31 8.11 -0.42
CA LEU A 64 0.57 6.96 -0.18
C LEU A 64 -0.07 5.64 -0.66
N LEU A 65 -1.39 5.56 -0.69
CA LEU A 65 -2.10 4.43 -1.27
C LEU A 65 -1.83 4.27 -2.78
N GLU A 66 -1.58 5.37 -3.49
CA GLU A 66 -1.27 5.37 -4.95
C GLU A 66 0.11 4.80 -5.28
N LYS A 67 1.04 4.74 -4.33
CA LYS A 67 2.42 4.30 -4.57
C LYS A 67 2.49 2.81 -4.91
N VAL A 68 3.48 2.44 -5.74
CA VAL A 68 3.82 1.07 -6.11
C VAL A 68 4.23 0.25 -4.88
N LYS A 69 3.94 -1.05 -4.87
CA LYS A 69 4.33 -1.99 -3.82
C LYS A 69 5.11 -3.16 -4.40
N THR A 70 6.06 -3.69 -3.63
CA THR A 70 6.78 -4.91 -3.97
C THR A 70 6.54 -5.96 -2.90
N TYR A 71 6.27 -7.18 -3.35
CA TYR A 71 5.97 -8.32 -2.52
C TYR A 71 6.87 -9.51 -2.87
N GLU A 72 7.21 -10.30 -1.87
CA GLU A 72 7.62 -11.68 -1.99
C GLU A 72 6.41 -12.56 -1.67
N THR A 73 6.13 -13.56 -2.49
CA THR A 73 4.99 -14.46 -2.29
C THR A 73 5.35 -15.89 -2.66
N THR A 74 4.79 -16.86 -1.94
CA THR A 74 4.85 -18.27 -2.31
C THR A 74 3.52 -18.67 -2.93
N LEU A 75 3.55 -19.11 -4.17
CA LEU A 75 2.44 -19.72 -4.90
C LEU A 75 2.52 -21.24 -4.72
N ARG A 76 1.48 -21.83 -4.17
CA ARG A 76 1.30 -23.29 -4.08
C ARG A 76 0.36 -23.77 -5.18
N PHE A 77 0.79 -24.79 -5.91
CA PHE A 77 0.01 -25.40 -6.98
C PHE A 77 -0.78 -26.64 -6.48
N GLY A 78 -1.76 -27.04 -7.25
CA GLY A 78 -2.55 -28.24 -7.04
C GLY A 78 -3.82 -28.03 -6.20
N ILE A 79 -4.05 -26.85 -5.64
CA ILE A 79 -5.25 -26.53 -4.86
C ILE A 79 -5.77 -25.14 -5.16
N ALA A 80 -7.10 -24.98 -5.08
CA ALA A 80 -7.77 -23.69 -5.01
C ALA A 80 -8.54 -23.58 -3.69
N THR A 81 -8.51 -22.40 -3.07
CA THR A 81 -9.27 -22.10 -1.86
C THR A 81 -10.26 -20.97 -2.10
N ASP A 82 -11.31 -20.89 -1.28
CA ASP A 82 -12.35 -19.86 -1.35
C ASP A 82 -11.81 -18.44 -1.10
N THR A 83 -10.73 -18.31 -0.31
CA THR A 83 -10.03 -17.04 -0.04
C THR A 83 -8.91 -16.72 -1.04
N GLN A 84 -8.53 -17.67 -1.91
CA GLN A 84 -7.35 -17.62 -2.78
C GLN A 84 -6.02 -17.58 -2.01
N ASP A 85 -6.02 -17.86 -0.72
CA ASP A 85 -4.85 -18.06 0.12
C ASP A 85 -4.98 -19.33 0.97
N ILE A 86 -3.86 -19.77 1.56
CA ILE A 86 -3.77 -21.05 2.28
C ILE A 86 -4.65 -21.12 3.55
N THR A 87 -5.24 -20.00 4.00
CA THR A 87 -6.09 -19.95 5.20
C THR A 87 -7.55 -20.26 4.90
N GLY A 88 -7.94 -20.31 3.63
CA GLY A 88 -9.29 -20.65 3.19
C GLY A 88 -9.57 -22.15 3.12
N GLU A 89 -10.83 -22.50 2.88
CA GLU A 89 -11.24 -23.88 2.65
C GLU A 89 -10.90 -24.30 1.21
N VAL A 90 -10.40 -25.53 1.06
CA VAL A 90 -10.09 -26.08 -0.28
C VAL A 90 -11.39 -26.34 -1.02
N VAL A 91 -11.58 -25.67 -2.16
CA VAL A 91 -12.78 -25.78 -3.02
C VAL A 91 -12.51 -26.61 -4.28
N ALA A 92 -11.25 -26.74 -4.68
CA ALA A 92 -10.86 -27.61 -5.79
C ALA A 92 -9.42 -28.12 -5.60
N SER A 93 -9.11 -29.26 -6.22
CA SER A 93 -7.76 -29.82 -6.25
C SER A 93 -7.45 -30.46 -7.60
N SER A 94 -6.18 -30.44 -7.99
CA SER A 94 -5.66 -31.06 -9.20
C SER A 94 -4.51 -31.99 -8.83
N GLY A 95 -4.48 -33.17 -9.46
CA GLY A 95 -3.32 -34.06 -9.40
C GLY A 95 -2.19 -33.66 -10.35
N THR A 96 -2.43 -32.67 -11.23
CA THR A 96 -1.44 -32.14 -12.15
C THR A 96 -0.81 -30.90 -11.53
N VAL A 97 0.50 -30.78 -11.58
CA VAL A 97 1.27 -29.59 -11.18
C VAL A 97 2.23 -29.22 -12.31
N PRO A 98 2.57 -27.92 -12.46
CA PRO A 98 3.41 -27.47 -13.56
C PRO A 98 4.88 -27.84 -13.33
N THR A 99 5.64 -27.91 -14.40
CA THR A 99 7.10 -27.82 -14.37
C THR A 99 7.54 -26.36 -14.21
N LYS A 100 8.82 -26.15 -13.86
CA LYS A 100 9.41 -24.84 -13.80
C LYS A 100 9.34 -24.09 -15.14
N GLU A 101 9.62 -24.81 -16.24
CA GLU A 101 9.61 -24.27 -17.60
C GLU A 101 8.21 -23.84 -18.05
N GLU A 102 7.18 -24.61 -17.69
CA GLU A 102 5.79 -24.25 -17.97
C GLU A 102 5.39 -22.97 -17.20
N LEU A 103 5.78 -22.87 -15.92
CA LEU A 103 5.57 -21.66 -15.14
C LEU A 103 6.29 -20.46 -15.78
N GLU A 104 7.59 -20.56 -16.06
CA GLU A 104 8.38 -19.49 -16.69
C GLU A 104 7.77 -19.03 -18.02
N ALA A 105 7.19 -19.94 -18.79
CA ALA A 105 6.55 -19.61 -20.07
C ALA A 105 5.27 -18.79 -19.93
N VAL A 106 4.51 -18.92 -18.83
CA VAL A 106 3.24 -18.18 -18.63
C VAL A 106 3.43 -16.85 -17.90
N LEU A 107 4.46 -16.69 -17.05
CA LEU A 107 4.68 -15.47 -16.26
C LEU A 107 4.70 -14.17 -17.09
N PRO A 108 5.27 -14.12 -18.32
CA PRO A 108 5.24 -12.91 -19.14
C PRO A 108 3.82 -12.40 -19.44
N SER A 109 2.81 -13.28 -19.53
CA SER A 109 1.43 -12.89 -19.78
C SER A 109 0.74 -12.17 -18.61
N PHE A 110 1.34 -12.20 -17.43
CA PHE A 110 0.87 -11.53 -16.21
C PHE A 110 1.64 -10.23 -15.92
N ARG A 111 2.54 -9.79 -16.81
CA ARG A 111 3.25 -8.52 -16.72
C ARG A 111 2.54 -7.43 -17.53
N GLY A 112 2.74 -6.17 -17.12
CA GLY A 112 2.10 -5.00 -17.73
C GLY A 112 0.68 -4.80 -17.22
N ASP A 113 -0.19 -4.23 -18.06
CA ASP A 113 -1.58 -3.96 -17.72
C ASP A 113 -2.42 -5.23 -17.88
N ILE A 114 -3.01 -5.67 -16.78
CA ILE A 114 -3.88 -6.84 -16.71
C ILE A 114 -5.20 -6.49 -16.03
N PHE A 115 -6.18 -7.39 -16.16
CA PHE A 115 -7.44 -7.29 -15.45
C PHE A 115 -7.53 -8.36 -14.38
N GLN A 116 -7.93 -7.98 -13.18
CA GLN A 116 -8.21 -8.91 -12.08
C GLN A 116 -9.67 -8.79 -11.62
N ILE A 117 -10.32 -9.91 -11.37
CA ILE A 117 -11.58 -9.95 -10.62
C ILE A 117 -11.21 -9.96 -9.13
N PRO A 118 -11.53 -8.90 -8.37
CA PRO A 118 -11.17 -8.84 -6.95
C PRO A 118 -11.74 -10.02 -6.16
N PRO A 119 -11.04 -10.58 -5.17
CA PRO A 119 -11.57 -11.68 -4.38
C PRO A 119 -12.75 -11.21 -3.52
N MET A 120 -13.67 -12.13 -3.15
CA MET A 120 -14.77 -11.85 -2.23
C MET A 120 -14.26 -11.40 -0.86
N TYR A 121 -13.16 -11.97 -0.40
CA TYR A 121 -12.49 -11.56 0.84
C TYR A 121 -11.64 -10.29 0.63
N SER A 122 -12.29 -9.17 0.27
CA SER A 122 -11.65 -7.86 0.08
C SER A 122 -12.39 -6.73 0.81
N ALA A 123 -11.67 -5.62 1.04
CA ALA A 123 -12.24 -4.41 1.67
C ALA A 123 -13.06 -3.54 0.72
N LEU A 124 -13.21 -3.94 -0.54
CA LEU A 124 -14.05 -3.24 -1.50
C LEU A 124 -15.50 -3.21 -1.03
N LYS A 125 -16.17 -2.10 -1.35
CA LYS A 125 -17.58 -1.93 -1.01
C LYS A 125 -18.47 -2.05 -2.25
N ARG A 126 -19.59 -2.76 -2.12
CA ARG A 126 -20.70 -2.73 -3.06
C ARG A 126 -21.99 -2.38 -2.30
N ASN A 127 -22.72 -1.37 -2.76
CA ASN A 127 -23.92 -0.86 -2.08
C ASN A 127 -23.68 -0.52 -0.58
N GLY A 128 -22.51 0.01 -0.25
CA GLY A 128 -22.15 0.40 1.12
C GLY A 128 -21.63 -0.74 2.02
N GLN A 129 -21.78 -2.01 1.64
CA GLN A 129 -21.29 -3.18 2.36
C GLN A 129 -19.93 -3.64 1.83
N LYS A 130 -19.04 -4.09 2.69
CA LYS A 130 -17.74 -4.62 2.29
C LYS A 130 -17.90 -6.06 1.78
N LEU A 131 -17.13 -6.43 0.74
CA LEU A 131 -17.22 -7.76 0.15
C LEU A 131 -16.90 -8.87 1.16
N TYR A 132 -15.92 -8.68 2.04
CA TYR A 132 -15.58 -9.70 3.04
C TYR A 132 -16.70 -9.92 4.08
N ASP A 133 -17.57 -8.92 4.34
CA ASP A 133 -18.73 -9.10 5.24
C ASP A 133 -19.80 -9.95 4.57
N LEU A 134 -19.97 -9.85 3.24
CA LEU A 134 -20.86 -10.69 2.46
C LEU A 134 -20.30 -12.11 2.34
N ALA A 135 -18.99 -12.26 2.07
CA ALA A 135 -18.33 -13.56 1.99
C ALA A 135 -18.51 -14.38 3.28
N ARG A 136 -18.34 -13.76 4.45
CA ARG A 136 -18.57 -14.40 5.75
C ARG A 136 -20.01 -14.87 5.98
N GLN A 137 -20.96 -14.30 5.26
CA GLN A 137 -22.39 -14.71 5.29
C GLN A 137 -22.69 -15.77 4.22
N GLY A 138 -21.69 -16.25 3.48
CA GLY A 138 -21.85 -17.19 2.37
C GLY A 138 -22.48 -16.56 1.13
N ILE A 139 -22.52 -15.23 1.04
CA ILE A 139 -23.09 -14.50 -0.08
C ILE A 139 -21.99 -14.18 -1.08
N GLU A 140 -22.08 -14.76 -2.26
CA GLU A 140 -21.22 -14.41 -3.39
C GLU A 140 -21.96 -13.45 -4.31
N ILE A 141 -21.24 -12.43 -4.82
CA ILE A 141 -21.78 -11.46 -5.77
C ILE A 141 -20.83 -11.30 -6.96
N ASP A 142 -21.41 -10.94 -8.11
CA ASP A 142 -20.61 -10.63 -9.29
C ASP A 142 -19.72 -9.41 -9.05
N ARG A 143 -18.47 -9.54 -9.46
CA ARG A 143 -17.43 -8.51 -9.35
C ARG A 143 -16.89 -8.19 -10.73
N GLU A 144 -16.86 -6.91 -11.02
CA GLU A 144 -16.27 -6.44 -12.27
C GLU A 144 -14.73 -6.57 -12.24
N ALA A 145 -14.17 -7.00 -13.35
CA ALA A 145 -12.72 -7.00 -13.53
C ALA A 145 -12.18 -5.57 -13.49
N ARG A 146 -11.06 -5.36 -12.81
CA ARG A 146 -10.43 -4.05 -12.63
C ARG A 146 -9.03 -4.05 -13.22
N PRO A 147 -8.64 -2.95 -13.90
CA PRO A 147 -7.31 -2.81 -14.42
C PRO A 147 -6.31 -2.64 -13.27
N VAL A 148 -5.19 -3.38 -13.36
CA VAL A 148 -4.03 -3.25 -12.49
C VAL A 148 -2.77 -3.41 -13.33
N THR A 149 -1.64 -2.87 -12.87
CA THR A 149 -0.36 -3.00 -13.56
C THR A 149 0.60 -3.82 -12.73
N VAL A 150 1.12 -4.90 -13.30
CA VAL A 150 2.24 -5.67 -12.75
C VAL A 150 3.52 -5.21 -13.45
N HIS A 151 4.31 -4.38 -12.77
CA HIS A 151 5.53 -3.79 -13.33
C HIS A 151 6.63 -4.83 -13.49
N GLU A 152 6.77 -5.71 -12.48
CA GLU A 152 7.77 -6.77 -12.42
C GLU A 152 7.13 -8.03 -11.83
N LEU A 153 7.48 -9.17 -12.38
CA LEU A 153 7.08 -10.49 -11.88
C LEU A 153 8.22 -11.47 -12.20
N GLU A 154 8.89 -11.93 -11.16
CA GLU A 154 10.07 -12.79 -11.28
C GLU A 154 9.89 -14.06 -10.48
N LEU A 155 10.28 -15.20 -11.07
CA LEU A 155 10.42 -16.48 -10.38
C LEU A 155 11.77 -16.49 -9.66
N THR A 156 11.76 -16.55 -8.33
CA THR A 156 12.99 -16.56 -7.52
C THR A 156 13.39 -17.96 -7.08
N ASP A 157 12.40 -18.85 -6.88
CA ASP A 157 12.65 -20.25 -6.54
C ASP A 157 11.50 -21.14 -7.01
N PHE A 158 11.78 -22.42 -7.29
CA PHE A 158 10.79 -23.43 -7.64
C PHE A 158 11.11 -24.75 -6.97
N ARG A 159 10.18 -25.25 -6.18
CA ARG A 159 10.31 -26.48 -5.39
C ARG A 159 9.17 -27.43 -5.74
N SER A 160 9.53 -28.66 -6.10
CA SER A 160 8.55 -29.74 -6.30
C SER A 160 9.02 -30.99 -5.58
N ASN A 161 8.16 -31.52 -4.73
CA ASN A 161 8.39 -32.76 -3.98
C ASN A 161 7.10 -33.57 -3.89
N ALA A 162 7.11 -34.69 -3.16
CA ALA A 162 5.95 -35.58 -3.06
C ALA A 162 4.71 -34.93 -2.40
N ASP A 163 4.91 -33.91 -1.57
CA ASP A 163 3.84 -33.30 -0.76
C ASP A 163 3.31 -32.00 -1.37
N SER A 164 4.13 -31.27 -2.12
CA SER A 164 3.76 -29.97 -2.69
C SER A 164 4.63 -29.53 -3.85
N THR A 165 4.06 -28.72 -4.73
CA THR A 165 4.79 -27.94 -5.73
C THR A 165 4.53 -26.45 -5.44
N GLU A 166 5.60 -25.70 -5.25
CA GLU A 166 5.58 -24.29 -4.84
C GLU A 166 6.57 -23.45 -5.66
N ALA A 167 6.22 -22.20 -5.87
CA ALA A 167 7.07 -21.22 -6.52
C ALA A 167 7.14 -19.95 -5.67
N ASP A 168 8.34 -19.44 -5.43
CA ASP A 168 8.54 -18.12 -4.84
C ASP A 168 8.64 -17.08 -5.95
N LEU A 169 7.86 -16.01 -5.81
CA LEU A 169 7.77 -14.94 -6.79
C LEU A 169 8.04 -13.59 -6.12
N THR A 170 8.78 -12.73 -6.81
CA THR A 170 8.85 -11.30 -6.48
C THR A 170 7.92 -10.54 -7.43
N VAL A 171 7.03 -9.71 -6.87
CA VAL A 171 5.99 -8.98 -7.61
C VAL A 171 6.05 -7.50 -7.28
N THR A 172 6.31 -6.64 -8.28
CA THR A 172 6.17 -5.18 -8.16
C THR A 172 4.93 -4.74 -8.93
N CYS A 173 3.97 -4.11 -8.25
CA CYS A 173 2.66 -3.81 -8.84
C CYS A 173 2.05 -2.51 -8.37
N SER A 174 1.05 -2.03 -9.13
CA SER A 174 0.23 -0.87 -8.82
C SER A 174 -0.68 -1.10 -7.60
N LYS A 175 -1.29 -0.02 -7.11
CA LYS A 175 -2.36 -0.12 -6.12
C LYS A 175 -3.50 -1.01 -6.62
N GLY A 176 -4.20 -1.64 -5.70
CA GLY A 176 -5.40 -2.44 -6.00
C GLY A 176 -5.11 -3.83 -6.56
N THR A 177 -3.86 -4.17 -6.80
CA THR A 177 -3.46 -5.52 -7.20
C THR A 177 -3.61 -6.48 -6.01
N TYR A 178 -4.30 -7.59 -6.24
CA TYR A 178 -4.46 -8.68 -5.28
C TYR A 178 -3.47 -9.80 -5.64
N ILE A 179 -2.45 -9.99 -4.81
CA ILE A 179 -1.45 -11.05 -5.03
C ILE A 179 -2.10 -12.45 -4.92
N ARG A 180 -3.11 -12.61 -4.08
CA ARG A 180 -3.93 -13.84 -3.99
C ARG A 180 -4.57 -14.18 -5.34
N THR A 181 -5.19 -13.20 -5.98
CA THR A 181 -5.80 -13.37 -7.30
C THR A 181 -4.75 -13.64 -8.37
N LEU A 182 -3.58 -12.97 -8.30
CA LEU A 182 -2.47 -13.26 -9.23
C LEU A 182 -2.02 -14.72 -9.13
N CYS A 183 -1.84 -15.24 -7.91
CA CYS A 183 -1.50 -16.64 -7.67
C CYS A 183 -2.58 -17.60 -8.20
N HIS A 184 -3.85 -17.28 -7.94
CA HIS A 184 -4.98 -18.06 -8.44
C HIS A 184 -4.99 -18.08 -9.97
N ASP A 185 -4.91 -16.91 -10.62
CA ASP A 185 -4.99 -16.78 -12.08
C ASP A 185 -3.82 -17.48 -12.79
N ILE A 186 -2.61 -17.47 -12.20
CA ILE A 186 -1.45 -18.23 -12.71
C ILE A 186 -1.76 -19.73 -12.67
N GLY A 187 -2.30 -20.24 -11.55
CA GLY A 187 -2.67 -21.65 -11.43
C GLY A 187 -3.76 -22.08 -12.41
N GLU A 188 -4.79 -21.25 -12.59
CA GLU A 188 -5.87 -21.48 -13.57
C GLU A 188 -5.32 -21.46 -15.02
N ARG A 189 -4.41 -20.55 -15.34
CA ARG A 189 -3.77 -20.48 -16.66
C ARG A 189 -2.95 -21.73 -16.97
N LEU A 190 -2.36 -22.37 -15.96
CA LEU A 190 -1.62 -23.63 -16.06
C LEU A 190 -2.52 -24.86 -15.96
N GLY A 191 -3.83 -24.71 -15.69
CA GLY A 191 -4.79 -25.81 -15.56
C GLY A 191 -4.58 -26.69 -14.34
N CYS A 192 -3.93 -26.19 -13.29
CA CYS A 192 -3.56 -26.98 -12.11
C CYS A 192 -4.00 -26.36 -10.78
N HIS A 193 -4.76 -25.26 -10.81
CA HIS A 193 -5.08 -24.43 -9.66
C HIS A 193 -3.86 -23.84 -8.95
N GLY A 194 -4.06 -22.70 -8.27
CA GLY A 194 -3.02 -22.00 -7.55
C GLY A 194 -3.57 -21.24 -6.35
N THR A 195 -2.85 -21.27 -5.24
CA THR A 195 -3.22 -20.62 -3.98
C THR A 195 -2.00 -19.91 -3.39
N MET A 196 -2.18 -18.69 -2.88
CA MET A 196 -1.12 -17.97 -2.19
C MET A 196 -0.83 -18.62 -0.83
N ALA A 197 0.37 -19.18 -0.65
CA ALA A 197 0.79 -19.83 0.59
C ALA A 197 1.46 -18.88 1.58
N ALA A 198 2.19 -17.86 1.07
CA ALA A 198 2.84 -16.84 1.88
C ALA A 198 2.84 -15.49 1.16
N LEU A 199 2.83 -14.40 1.94
CA LEU A 199 2.95 -13.04 1.41
C LEU A 199 3.75 -12.17 2.37
N ARG A 200 4.79 -11.51 1.85
CA ARG A 200 5.58 -10.51 2.55
C ARG A 200 5.69 -9.25 1.71
N ARG A 201 5.20 -8.12 2.19
CA ARG A 201 5.43 -6.83 1.53
C ARG A 201 6.79 -6.29 1.92
N ILE A 202 7.72 -6.25 0.97
CA ILE A 202 9.09 -5.77 1.22
C ILE A 202 9.25 -4.28 0.94
N LYS A 203 8.34 -3.68 0.14
CA LYS A 203 8.37 -2.25 -0.21
C LYS A 203 6.97 -1.66 -0.41
N ALA A 204 6.79 -0.42 0.00
CA ALA A 204 5.59 0.39 -0.23
C ALA A 204 6.00 1.84 -0.53
N GLY A 205 5.99 2.25 -1.80
CA GLY A 205 6.58 3.50 -2.25
C GLY A 205 8.08 3.53 -1.97
N MET A 206 8.53 4.50 -1.19
CA MET A 206 9.94 4.62 -0.78
C MET A 206 10.28 3.81 0.48
N PHE A 207 9.29 3.31 1.21
CA PHE A 207 9.48 2.64 2.50
C PHE A 207 9.80 1.15 2.30
N THR A 208 10.84 0.68 3.00
CA THR A 208 11.35 -0.69 2.95
C THR A 208 11.41 -1.31 4.35
N LEU A 209 11.83 -2.57 4.44
CA LEU A 209 12.02 -3.25 5.72
C LEU A 209 13.20 -2.70 6.53
N GLU A 210 14.15 -2.00 5.91
CA GLU A 210 15.33 -1.46 6.59
C GLU A 210 14.98 -0.47 7.71
N ASN A 211 13.91 0.29 7.53
CA ASN A 211 13.43 1.28 8.51
C ASN A 211 12.26 0.74 9.35
N ALA A 212 11.92 -0.54 9.20
CA ALA A 212 10.77 -1.12 9.88
C ALA A 212 11.13 -1.60 11.29
N VAL A 213 10.21 -1.38 12.23
CA VAL A 213 10.29 -1.89 13.60
C VAL A 213 9.22 -2.96 13.82
N THR A 214 9.57 -4.03 14.55
CA THR A 214 8.56 -5.03 14.95
C THR A 214 7.67 -4.51 16.07
N PRO A 215 6.41 -4.95 16.17
CA PRO A 215 5.51 -4.57 17.27
C PRO A 215 6.06 -4.87 18.66
N ASP A 216 6.82 -5.96 18.80
CA ASP A 216 7.37 -6.34 20.11
C ASP A 216 8.52 -5.40 20.51
N ARG A 217 9.42 -5.10 19.58
CA ARG A 217 10.46 -4.10 19.82
C ARG A 217 9.87 -2.73 20.15
N LEU A 218 8.80 -2.34 19.45
CA LEU A 218 8.10 -1.06 19.68
C LEU A 218 7.49 -0.99 21.10
N LYS A 219 7.00 -2.10 21.66
CA LYS A 219 6.48 -2.18 23.04
C LYS A 219 7.56 -2.02 24.09
N GLU A 220 8.78 -2.54 23.82
CA GLU A 220 9.92 -2.48 24.75
C GLU A 220 10.53 -1.07 24.86
N MET A 221 10.44 -0.28 23.78
CA MET A 221 10.99 1.07 23.72
C MET A 221 10.29 2.04 24.67
N ASN A 222 11.04 3.00 25.21
CA ASN A 222 10.47 4.14 25.91
C ASN A 222 9.86 5.15 24.93
N GLU A 223 9.21 6.19 25.45
CA GLU A 223 8.49 7.18 24.65
C GLU A 223 9.42 7.94 23.68
N ALA A 224 10.58 8.39 24.17
CA ALA A 224 11.53 9.15 23.35
C ALA A 224 12.12 8.30 22.21
N GLU A 225 12.44 7.04 22.49
CA GLU A 225 12.91 6.10 21.46
C GLU A 225 11.85 5.87 20.38
N ARG A 226 10.57 5.71 20.76
CA ARG A 226 9.47 5.57 19.81
C ARG A 226 9.27 6.82 18.96
N ASP A 227 9.35 8.01 19.59
CA ASP A 227 9.19 9.28 18.88
C ASP A 227 10.30 9.49 17.85
N ALA A 228 11.53 9.04 18.15
CA ALA A 228 12.67 9.08 17.23
C ALA A 228 12.53 8.18 16.00
N LEU A 229 11.62 7.18 16.01
CA LEU A 229 11.33 6.34 14.84
C LEU A 229 10.40 7.03 13.83
N LEU A 230 9.76 8.13 14.20
CA LEU A 230 8.82 8.82 13.32
C LEU A 230 9.55 9.58 12.22
N LEU A 231 9.40 9.14 10.99
CA LEU A 231 9.88 9.84 9.82
C LEU A 231 9.04 11.12 9.59
N PRO A 232 9.64 12.23 9.12
CA PRO A 232 8.92 13.40 8.70
C PRO A 232 7.86 13.10 7.63
N ILE A 233 6.73 13.81 7.66
CA ILE A 233 5.67 13.62 6.65
C ILE A 233 6.18 13.96 5.25
N GLU A 234 7.06 14.96 5.14
CA GLU A 234 7.63 15.42 3.88
C GLU A 234 8.48 14.36 3.16
N ASP A 235 9.05 13.41 3.90
CA ASP A 235 9.87 12.33 3.32
C ASP A 235 9.04 11.47 2.36
N ALA A 236 7.75 11.28 2.65
CA ALA A 236 6.84 10.55 1.76
C ALA A 236 6.67 11.19 0.38
N PHE A 237 7.09 12.43 0.23
CA PHE A 237 6.95 13.27 -0.96
C PHE A 237 8.30 13.81 -1.45
N ALA A 238 9.42 13.19 -1.06
CA ALA A 238 10.76 13.66 -1.36
C ALA A 238 11.06 13.78 -2.86
N ASP A 239 10.36 13.01 -3.67
CA ASP A 239 10.38 13.03 -5.14
C ASP A 239 9.71 14.28 -5.77
N LEU A 240 8.89 15.02 -5.00
CA LEU A 240 8.20 16.21 -5.50
C LEU A 240 9.06 17.47 -5.37
N PRO A 241 8.96 18.42 -6.33
CA PRO A 241 9.62 19.71 -6.23
C PRO A 241 9.23 20.46 -4.95
N ALA A 242 10.19 21.16 -4.34
CA ALA A 242 9.98 22.00 -3.16
C ALA A 242 9.82 23.48 -3.57
N VAL A 243 8.77 24.13 -3.06
CA VAL A 243 8.52 25.57 -3.25
C VAL A 243 8.50 26.24 -1.87
N ARG A 244 9.50 27.08 -1.60
CA ARG A 244 9.60 27.86 -0.35
C ARG A 244 8.93 29.21 -0.55
N LEU A 245 7.97 29.52 0.31
CA LEU A 245 7.19 30.75 0.25
C LEU A 245 7.68 31.78 1.29
N VAL A 246 7.77 33.02 0.89
CA VAL A 246 7.94 34.13 1.83
C VAL A 246 6.65 34.31 2.66
N PRO A 247 6.68 34.92 3.86
CA PRO A 247 5.55 34.96 4.79
C PRO A 247 4.22 35.42 4.19
N PHE A 248 4.25 36.39 3.29
CA PHE A 248 3.04 36.88 2.62
C PHE A 248 2.34 35.80 1.80
N PHE A 249 3.08 35.09 0.93
CA PHE A 249 2.51 34.03 0.10
C PHE A 249 2.20 32.76 0.91
N ALA A 250 2.99 32.46 1.95
CA ALA A 250 2.71 31.38 2.88
C ALA A 250 1.33 31.58 3.56
N LYS A 251 1.03 32.80 4.03
CA LYS A 251 -0.28 33.13 4.62
C LYS A 251 -1.44 32.89 3.64
N LEU A 252 -1.27 33.27 2.37
CA LEU A 252 -2.28 33.01 1.33
C LEU A 252 -2.47 31.52 1.11
N ALA A 253 -1.38 30.75 1.00
CA ALA A 253 -1.42 29.32 0.81
C ALA A 253 -2.05 28.59 2.03
N HIS A 254 -1.76 29.00 3.27
CA HIS A 254 -2.43 28.49 4.46
C HIS A 254 -3.94 28.76 4.46
N SER A 255 -4.37 29.86 3.83
CA SER A 255 -5.80 30.16 3.62
C SER A 255 -6.42 29.40 2.45
N GLY A 256 -5.64 28.53 1.79
CA GLY A 256 -6.09 27.74 0.64
C GLY A 256 -6.17 28.53 -0.66
N LEU A 257 -5.61 29.74 -0.74
CA LEU A 257 -5.56 30.54 -1.97
C LEU A 257 -4.45 30.05 -2.90
N GLU A 258 -4.67 30.17 -4.19
CA GLU A 258 -3.68 29.84 -5.20
C GLU A 258 -2.55 30.88 -5.24
N ILE A 259 -1.34 30.41 -5.50
CA ILE A 259 -0.13 31.24 -5.60
C ILE A 259 0.34 31.25 -7.04
N TYR A 260 0.19 32.40 -7.72
CA TYR A 260 0.60 32.55 -9.13
C TYR A 260 2.11 32.36 -9.26
N GLN A 261 2.53 31.47 -10.16
CA GLN A 261 3.93 31.12 -10.35
C GLN A 261 4.80 32.35 -10.70
N LYS A 262 4.27 33.30 -11.51
CA LYS A 262 4.93 34.58 -11.86
C LYS A 262 5.26 35.45 -10.64
N LYS A 263 4.52 35.30 -9.53
CA LYS A 263 4.71 36.09 -8.29
C LYS A 263 5.83 35.55 -7.40
N ILE A 264 6.14 34.27 -7.54
CA ILE A 264 7.14 33.57 -6.73
C ILE A 264 8.35 33.09 -7.55
N GLY A 265 8.43 33.47 -8.82
CA GLY A 265 9.58 33.16 -9.70
C GLY A 265 9.72 31.68 -10.05
N THR A 266 8.63 30.90 -10.02
CA THR A 266 8.63 29.49 -10.43
C THR A 266 8.01 29.31 -11.81
N ARG A 267 8.38 28.17 -12.48
CA ARG A 267 7.82 27.81 -13.78
C ARG A 267 7.77 26.28 -13.90
N LEU A 268 6.77 25.68 -13.29
CA LEU A 268 6.53 24.25 -13.32
C LEU A 268 5.37 23.94 -14.28
N PRO A 269 5.39 22.79 -14.98
CA PRO A 269 4.29 22.34 -15.84
C PRO A 269 2.96 22.20 -15.08
N GLU A 270 1.84 22.36 -15.78
CA GLU A 270 0.51 22.06 -15.23
C GLU A 270 0.40 20.60 -14.81
N GLY A 271 -0.36 20.33 -13.75
CA GLY A 271 -0.48 19.01 -13.12
C GLY A 271 0.69 18.65 -12.22
N THR A 272 1.78 19.43 -12.18
CA THR A 272 2.90 19.14 -11.29
C THR A 272 2.48 19.28 -9.84
N MET A 273 2.66 18.22 -9.07
CA MET A 273 2.53 18.24 -7.61
C MET A 273 3.82 18.79 -6.98
N ILE A 274 3.68 19.57 -5.90
CA ILE A 274 4.81 20.19 -5.20
C ILE A 274 4.66 20.09 -3.67
N ARG A 275 5.76 20.33 -2.97
CA ARG A 275 5.80 20.52 -1.50
C ARG A 275 5.92 22.02 -1.20
N PHE A 276 4.99 22.55 -0.42
CA PHE A 276 5.08 23.91 0.09
C PHE A 276 5.79 23.96 1.44
N TYR A 277 6.72 24.92 1.55
CA TYR A 277 7.46 25.25 2.75
C TYR A 277 7.26 26.72 3.13
N ASP A 278 7.12 26.98 4.41
CA ASP A 278 7.23 28.30 5.04
C ASP A 278 8.47 28.38 5.94
N GLU A 279 8.52 29.37 6.82
CA GLU A 279 9.62 29.55 7.80
C GLU A 279 9.70 28.41 8.83
N ASN A 280 8.58 27.70 9.08
CA ASN A 280 8.47 26.60 10.02
C ASN A 280 8.71 25.23 9.37
N GLY A 281 8.87 25.16 8.04
CA GLY A 281 9.13 23.93 7.29
C GLY A 281 8.01 23.51 6.34
N PHE A 282 7.90 22.21 6.08
CA PHE A 282 6.86 21.66 5.21
C PHE A 282 5.47 21.77 5.83
N PHE A 283 4.50 22.33 5.09
CA PHE A 283 3.15 22.50 5.61
C PHE A 283 2.03 22.01 4.67
N ALA A 284 2.29 21.90 3.35
CA ALA A 284 1.23 21.49 2.41
C ALA A 284 1.79 20.85 1.13
N LEU A 285 0.93 20.07 0.47
CA LEU A 285 1.06 19.75 -0.94
C LEU A 285 0.27 20.75 -1.77
N GLY A 286 0.79 21.09 -2.93
CA GLY A 286 0.15 21.92 -3.94
C GLY A 286 0.17 21.26 -5.30
N GLU A 287 -0.68 21.74 -6.20
CA GLU A 287 -0.74 21.31 -7.59
C GLU A 287 -0.77 22.51 -8.50
N VAL A 288 0.01 22.48 -9.56
CA VAL A 288 0.04 23.53 -10.60
C VAL A 288 -1.21 23.39 -11.45
N ARG A 289 -2.01 24.46 -11.51
CA ARG A 289 -3.26 24.52 -12.30
C ARG A 289 -3.33 25.76 -13.16
N PRO A 290 -4.04 25.71 -14.30
CA PRO A 290 -4.34 26.90 -15.12
C PRO A 290 -5.42 27.77 -14.45
N TYR A 291 -5.26 29.09 -14.55
CA TYR A 291 -6.21 30.11 -14.13
C TYR A 291 -6.28 31.22 -15.19
N GLU A 292 -7.29 32.09 -15.13
CA GLU A 292 -7.47 33.19 -16.10
C GLU A 292 -6.25 34.12 -16.23
N GLU A 293 -5.59 34.42 -15.09
CA GLU A 293 -4.39 35.25 -15.04
C GLU A 293 -3.06 34.51 -15.26
N GLY A 294 -3.12 33.23 -15.62
CA GLY A 294 -1.96 32.37 -15.85
C GLY A 294 -1.87 31.22 -14.87
N SER A 295 -0.77 30.48 -14.91
CA SER A 295 -0.57 29.30 -14.09
C SER A 295 -0.28 29.65 -12.63
N ALA A 296 -0.96 28.94 -11.70
CA ALA A 296 -0.77 29.09 -10.26
C ALA A 296 -0.70 27.74 -9.54
N ILE A 297 -0.14 27.70 -8.34
CA ILE A 297 -0.05 26.52 -7.52
C ILE A 297 -1.16 26.57 -6.46
N LYS A 298 -2.09 25.62 -6.53
CA LYS A 298 -3.20 25.49 -5.57
C LYS A 298 -2.80 24.57 -4.43
N PRO A 299 -2.85 25.01 -3.16
CA PRO A 299 -2.74 24.10 -2.03
C PRO A 299 -3.88 23.06 -2.07
N ILE A 300 -3.53 21.76 -2.02
CA ILE A 300 -4.49 20.66 -2.13
C ILE A 300 -4.60 19.86 -0.83
N LYS A 301 -3.55 19.89 0.00
CA LYS A 301 -3.54 19.19 1.30
C LYS A 301 -2.61 19.88 2.27
N GLN A 302 -3.12 20.28 3.44
CA GLN A 302 -2.33 20.87 4.54
C GLN A 302 -2.12 19.85 5.66
N PHE A 303 -0.94 19.88 6.27
CA PHE A 303 -0.49 18.98 7.34
C PHE A 303 -0.35 19.65 8.70
#